data_d6d29a1a3b5f1fa56abd16a31d6d85c4
#
_entry.id   d6d29a1a3b5f1fa56abd16a31d6d85c4
#
_cell.length_a   1.000
_cell.length_b   1.000
_cell.length_c   1.000
_cell.angle_alpha   90.00
_cell.angle_beta   90.00
_cell.angle_gamma   90.00
#
_symmetry.space_group_name_H-M   'P 1'
#
loop_
_entity.id
_entity.type
_entity.pdbx_description
1 polymer ?
#
loop_
_entity_poly.entity_id
_entity_poly.type
_entity_poly.pdbx_seq_one_letter_code
_entity_poly.pdbx_strand_id
1 'polypeptide(L)'
;VKEEALTPALSRSRERGIRFAGYAAVFDRPDKGGDIVRKGAFARALERAGEVPLLWQHKAGAVIGRIEHLSEDERGLRVIAAVGDARASRLLVSGKVGGLSFGYRVREATAVGSQRELVELDLVEVSLVANPMQPRARVHAVEVAPS
;
A
#
# COMPACT_ATOMS: atom_id res chain seq x y z
N VAL A 1 13.72 -3.24 3.20
CA VAL A 1 13.34 -4.03 2.45
C VAL A 1 14.03 -4.58 1.70
N LYS A 2 13.71 -5.22 1.22
CA LYS A 2 14.54 -6.14 0.83
C LYS A 2 14.59 -6.28 -0.60
N GLU A 3 15.76 -6.02 -1.14
CA GLU A 3 15.98 -6.13 -2.55
C GLU A 3 15.74 -7.55 -3.05
N GLU A 4 16.05 -8.52 -2.23
CA GLU A 4 15.80 -9.89 -2.61
C GLU A 4 14.31 -10.18 -2.82
N ALA A 5 13.43 -9.47 -2.11
CA ALA A 5 11.99 -9.65 -2.28
C ALA A 5 11.51 -9.10 -3.63
N LEU A 6 12.20 -8.14 -4.20
CA LEU A 6 11.81 -7.53 -5.45
C LEU A 6 12.41 -8.24 -6.67
N THR A 7 13.69 -8.59 -6.57
CA THR A 7 14.45 -9.06 -7.71
C THR A 7 13.85 -10.26 -8.43
N PRO A 8 13.44 -11.34 -7.75
CA PRO A 8 12.93 -12.51 -8.46
C PRO A 8 11.66 -12.22 -9.27
N ALA A 9 10.76 -11.43 -8.76
CA ALA A 9 9.54 -11.12 -9.48
C ALA A 9 9.81 -10.20 -10.66
N LEU A 10 10.71 -9.24 -10.50
CA LEU A 10 11.08 -8.33 -11.58
C LEU A 10 11.71 -9.08 -12.74
N SER A 11 12.60 -10.02 -12.47
CA SER A 11 13.28 -10.76 -13.53
C SER A 11 12.33 -11.64 -14.32
N ARG A 12 11.17 -12.02 -13.74
CA ARG A 12 10.21 -12.84 -14.44
C ARG A 12 9.18 -12.06 -15.23
N SER A 13 8.88 -10.85 -14.80
CA SER A 13 7.75 -10.11 -15.38
C SER A 13 8.01 -9.59 -16.78
N ARG A 14 9.25 -9.26 -17.07
CA ARG A 14 9.63 -8.62 -18.33
C ARG A 14 8.93 -7.31 -18.59
N GLU A 15 8.20 -6.81 -17.64
CA GLU A 15 7.52 -5.55 -17.79
C GLU A 15 8.52 -4.41 -17.74
N ARG A 16 8.27 -3.44 -18.59
CA ARG A 16 9.02 -2.20 -18.52
C ARG A 16 8.31 -1.30 -17.54
N GLY A 17 9.04 -0.76 -16.64
CA GLY A 17 8.49 0.08 -15.62
C GLY A 17 9.25 -0.12 -14.35
N ILE A 18 8.61 0.16 -13.24
CA ILE A 18 9.25 0.08 -11.95
C ILE A 18 8.45 -0.78 -11.01
N ARG A 19 9.11 -1.23 -9.97
CA ARG A 19 8.48 -1.91 -8.85
C ARG A 19 8.83 -1.17 -7.58
N PHE A 20 7.94 -1.21 -6.61
CA PHE A 20 8.23 -0.65 -5.30
C PHE A 20 7.82 -1.60 -4.19
N ALA A 21 8.41 -1.39 -3.03
CA ALA A 21 7.98 -2.00 -1.79
C ALA A 21 7.69 -0.91 -0.78
N GLY A 22 6.69 -1.13 0.05
CA GLY A 22 6.34 -0.17 1.08
C GLY A 22 5.27 -0.70 2.01
N TYR A 23 4.75 0.21 2.82
CA TYR A 23 3.66 -0.09 3.74
C TYR A 23 2.48 0.81 3.43
N ALA A 24 1.34 0.20 3.14
CA ALA A 24 0.11 0.96 2.90
C ALA A 24 -0.59 1.33 4.20
N ALA A 25 -0.29 0.63 5.28
CA ALA A 25 -0.77 0.94 6.62
C ALA A 25 0.32 0.59 7.61
N VAL A 26 0.40 1.34 8.70
CA VAL A 26 1.31 1.07 9.81
C VAL A 26 0.46 0.86 11.05
N PHE A 27 0.74 -0.22 11.80
CA PHE A 27 -0.07 -0.58 12.95
C PHE A 27 0.24 0.29 14.17
N ASP A 28 -0.77 0.44 15.01
CA ASP A 28 -0.66 0.97 16.37
C ASP A 28 -0.23 2.43 16.46
N ARG A 29 -0.47 3.19 15.40
CA ARG A 29 -0.23 4.64 15.40
C ARG A 29 -1.45 5.36 14.85
N PRO A 30 -1.89 6.45 15.48
CA PRO A 30 -3.04 7.19 14.97
C PRO A 30 -2.71 7.85 13.63
N ASP A 31 -3.67 7.81 12.72
CA ASP A 31 -3.57 8.55 11.48
C ASP A 31 -4.04 10.00 11.70
N LYS A 32 -4.11 10.78 10.63
CA LYS A 32 -4.49 12.19 10.73
C LYS A 32 -5.92 12.39 11.20
N GLY A 33 -6.76 11.38 11.04
CA GLY A 33 -8.15 11.41 11.48
C GLY A 33 -8.37 10.81 12.86
N GLY A 34 -7.34 10.32 13.52
CA GLY A 34 -7.44 9.71 14.84
C GLY A 34 -7.74 8.21 14.84
N ASP A 35 -7.67 7.57 13.67
CA ASP A 35 -7.87 6.12 13.60
C ASP A 35 -6.56 5.38 13.80
N ILE A 36 -6.61 4.29 14.54
CA ILE A 36 -5.48 3.42 14.80
C ILE A 36 -5.80 2.05 14.23
N VAL A 37 -4.99 1.59 13.26
CA VAL A 37 -5.16 0.27 12.67
C VAL A 37 -4.42 -0.73 13.54
N ARG A 38 -5.12 -1.76 13.98
CA ARG A 38 -4.51 -2.80 14.80
C ARG A 38 -4.01 -3.95 13.94
N LYS A 39 -2.94 -4.58 14.39
CA LYS A 39 -2.43 -5.78 13.75
C LYS A 39 -3.53 -6.83 13.72
N GLY A 40 -3.69 -7.47 12.57
CA GLY A 40 -4.77 -8.42 12.34
C GLY A 40 -5.99 -7.82 11.67
N ALA A 41 -6.07 -6.49 11.57
CA ALA A 41 -7.24 -5.82 11.01
C ALA A 41 -7.53 -6.24 9.57
N PHE A 42 -6.50 -6.58 8.81
CA PHE A 42 -6.62 -6.98 7.40
C PHE A 42 -6.66 -8.49 7.21
N ALA A 43 -6.52 -9.28 8.28
CA ALA A 43 -6.32 -10.73 8.12
C ALA A 43 -7.42 -11.40 7.30
N ARG A 44 -8.69 -11.12 7.63
CA ARG A 44 -9.82 -11.70 6.91
C ARG A 44 -9.98 -11.12 5.51
N ALA A 45 -9.72 -9.84 5.35
CA ALA A 45 -9.78 -9.21 4.05
C ALA A 45 -8.78 -9.83 3.09
N LEU A 46 -7.56 -10.11 3.56
CA LEU A 46 -6.53 -10.72 2.73
C LEU A 46 -6.88 -12.15 2.33
N GLU A 47 -7.57 -12.88 3.20
CA GLU A 47 -8.04 -14.23 2.86
C GLU A 47 -9.14 -14.23 1.81
N ARG A 48 -10.01 -13.22 1.86
CA ARG A 48 -11.15 -13.11 0.95
C ARG A 48 -10.80 -12.44 -0.36
N ALA A 49 -9.75 -11.64 -0.34
CA ALA A 49 -9.49 -10.73 -1.43
C ALA A 49 -9.19 -11.45 -2.73
N GLY A 50 -9.85 -11.02 -3.79
CA GLY A 50 -9.36 -11.22 -5.11
C GLY A 50 -8.26 -10.22 -5.36
N GLU A 51 -8.20 -9.68 -6.56
CA GLU A 51 -7.20 -8.70 -6.89
C GLU A 51 -7.56 -7.33 -6.29
N VAL A 52 -6.63 -6.74 -5.54
CA VAL A 52 -6.79 -5.42 -4.97
C VAL A 52 -6.15 -4.42 -5.93
N PRO A 53 -6.88 -3.42 -6.42
CA PRO A 53 -6.31 -2.49 -7.39
C PRO A 53 -5.31 -1.53 -6.75
N LEU A 54 -4.31 -1.16 -7.54
CA LEU A 54 -3.36 -0.09 -7.20
C LEU A 54 -3.76 1.17 -7.94
N LEU A 55 -4.18 2.20 -7.21
CA LEU A 55 -4.77 3.41 -7.78
C LEU A 55 -3.86 4.62 -7.59
N TRP A 56 -4.17 5.66 -8.34
CA TRP A 56 -3.59 6.98 -8.18
C TRP A 56 -4.51 7.85 -7.33
N GLN A 57 -4.03 8.27 -6.17
CA GLN A 57 -4.73 9.25 -5.31
C GLN A 57 -6.18 8.85 -5.01
N HIS A 58 -6.42 7.56 -4.77
CA HIS A 58 -7.76 7.01 -4.48
C HIS A 58 -8.80 7.20 -5.58
N LYS A 59 -8.37 7.55 -6.79
CA LYS A 59 -9.32 7.78 -7.87
C LYS A 59 -9.76 6.46 -8.49
N ALA A 60 -11.06 6.19 -8.41
CA ALA A 60 -11.63 4.99 -9.03
C ALA A 60 -11.32 5.01 -10.53
N GLY A 61 -10.89 3.88 -11.05
CA GLY A 61 -10.54 3.77 -12.47
C GLY A 61 -9.14 4.23 -12.82
N ALA A 62 -8.45 4.95 -11.93
CA ALA A 62 -7.08 5.39 -12.18
C ALA A 62 -6.09 4.32 -11.73
N VAL A 63 -6.12 3.17 -12.38
CA VAL A 63 -5.22 2.04 -12.09
C VAL A 63 -3.85 2.35 -12.68
N ILE A 64 -2.82 2.34 -11.84
CA ILE A 64 -1.46 2.67 -12.28
C ILE A 64 -0.52 1.47 -12.34
N GLY A 65 -0.97 0.32 -11.89
CA GLY A 65 -0.13 -0.86 -11.88
C GLY A 65 -0.84 -2.03 -11.25
N ARG A 66 -0.05 -2.97 -10.74
CA ARG A 66 -0.58 -4.20 -10.16
C ARG A 66 0.15 -4.55 -8.87
N ILE A 67 -0.60 -4.93 -7.85
CA ILE A 67 -0.05 -5.40 -6.61
C ILE A 67 0.36 -6.86 -6.78
N GLU A 68 1.63 -7.15 -6.47
CA GLU A 68 2.18 -8.50 -6.58
C GLU A 68 2.21 -9.22 -5.25
N HIS A 69 2.32 -8.46 -4.17
CA HIS A 69 2.37 -9.02 -2.83
C HIS A 69 1.68 -8.09 -1.86
N LEU A 70 0.84 -8.65 -1.01
CA LEU A 70 0.09 -7.88 -0.02
C LEU A 70 -0.10 -8.78 1.19
N SER A 71 0.49 -8.39 2.31
CA SER A 71 0.42 -9.19 3.55
C SER A 71 0.64 -8.31 4.77
N GLU A 72 0.20 -8.80 5.92
CA GLU A 72 0.55 -8.17 7.19
C GLU A 72 1.87 -8.72 7.70
N ASP A 73 2.69 -7.82 8.23
CA ASP A 73 3.84 -8.22 9.05
C ASP A 73 3.77 -7.47 10.38
N GLU A 74 4.83 -7.47 11.16
CA GLU A 74 4.82 -6.82 12.47
C GLU A 74 4.61 -5.31 12.38
N ARG A 75 4.99 -4.71 11.27
CA ARG A 75 4.95 -3.26 11.10
C ARG A 75 3.63 -2.75 10.54
N GLY A 76 3.04 -3.49 9.62
CA GLY A 76 1.84 -3.03 8.96
C GLY A 76 1.43 -3.87 7.77
N LEU A 77 0.72 -3.25 6.86
CA LEU A 77 0.28 -3.86 5.60
C LEU A 77 1.36 -3.64 4.56
N ARG A 78 2.12 -4.68 4.27
CA ARG A 78 3.23 -4.63 3.34
C ARG A 78 2.76 -4.85 1.91
N VAL A 79 3.28 -4.03 1.01
CA VAL A 79 2.91 -4.03 -0.40
C VAL A 79 4.16 -4.12 -1.26
N ILE A 80 4.13 -5.00 -2.27
CA ILE A 80 5.07 -4.96 -3.38
C ILE A 80 4.22 -4.85 -4.64
N ALA A 81 4.54 -3.92 -5.50
CA ALA A 81 3.72 -3.64 -6.67
C ALA A 81 4.57 -3.22 -7.88
N ALA A 82 4.03 -3.50 -9.05
CA ALA A 82 4.59 -3.04 -10.32
C ALA A 82 3.79 -1.85 -10.80
N VAL A 83 4.46 -0.79 -11.25
CA VAL A 83 3.81 0.42 -11.75
C VAL A 83 4.08 0.53 -13.23
N GLY A 84 3.01 0.43 -14.04
CA GLY A 84 3.11 0.53 -15.48
C GLY A 84 2.81 1.93 -16.03
N ASP A 85 2.14 2.77 -15.25
CA ASP A 85 1.82 4.12 -15.67
C ASP A 85 3.08 4.97 -15.70
N ALA A 86 3.35 5.59 -16.86
CA ALA A 86 4.60 6.33 -17.06
C ALA A 86 4.73 7.55 -16.15
N ARG A 87 3.63 8.29 -15.96
CA ARG A 87 3.66 9.48 -15.12
C ARG A 87 3.87 9.13 -13.66
N ALA A 88 3.12 8.13 -13.15
CA ALA A 88 3.28 7.67 -11.78
C ALA A 88 4.69 7.16 -11.54
N SER A 89 5.24 6.42 -12.51
CA SER A 89 6.60 5.90 -12.41
C SER A 89 7.62 7.03 -12.28
N ARG A 90 7.50 8.09 -13.09
CA ARG A 90 8.42 9.22 -13.02
C ARG A 90 8.35 9.95 -11.69
N LEU A 91 7.13 10.14 -11.16
CA LEU A 91 6.96 10.83 -9.89
C LEU A 91 7.52 9.99 -8.74
N LEU A 92 7.37 8.69 -8.82
CA LEU A 92 7.88 7.78 -7.80
C LEU A 92 9.41 7.73 -7.82
N VAL A 93 10.01 7.59 -9.00
CA VAL A 93 11.46 7.54 -9.13
C VAL A 93 12.11 8.84 -8.69
N SER A 94 11.49 9.98 -9.01
CA SER A 94 12.02 11.28 -8.63
C SER A 94 11.83 11.61 -7.15
N GLY A 95 11.06 10.80 -6.43
CA GLY A 95 10.77 11.05 -5.03
C GLY A 95 9.71 12.10 -4.77
N LYS A 96 9.06 12.61 -5.82
CA LYS A 96 8.01 13.61 -5.66
C LYS A 96 6.72 13.06 -5.07
N VAL A 97 6.48 11.77 -5.27
CA VAL A 97 5.37 11.06 -4.68
C VAL A 97 5.91 9.76 -4.11
N GLY A 98 5.59 9.47 -2.86
CA GLY A 98 6.08 8.27 -2.21
C GLY A 98 5.21 7.84 -1.04
N GLY A 99 4.05 8.45 -0.87
CA GLY A 99 3.11 8.03 0.15
C GLY A 99 2.24 6.89 -0.33
N LEU A 100 1.81 6.06 0.61
CA LEU A 100 0.85 5.00 0.34
C LEU A 100 -0.35 5.19 1.24
N SER A 101 -1.50 4.76 0.78
CA SER A 101 -2.72 4.81 1.55
C SER A 101 -3.60 3.65 1.10
N PHE A 102 -4.65 3.35 1.86
CA PHE A 102 -5.56 2.27 1.53
C PHE A 102 -6.99 2.75 1.67
N GLY A 103 -7.85 2.25 0.78
CA GLY A 103 -9.29 2.44 0.89
C GLY A 103 -9.88 1.24 1.59
N TYR A 104 -10.86 1.47 2.47
CA TYR A 104 -11.35 0.42 3.34
C TYR A 104 -12.80 0.67 3.76
N ARG A 105 -13.42 -0.39 4.25
CA ARG A 105 -14.68 -0.31 4.97
C ARG A 105 -14.47 -0.89 6.34
N VAL A 106 -15.00 -0.23 7.35
CA VAL A 106 -14.87 -0.68 8.72
C VAL A 106 -15.87 -1.79 8.99
N ARG A 107 -15.36 -2.94 9.44
CA ARG A 107 -16.18 -4.05 9.91
C ARG A 107 -16.34 -4.01 11.41
N GLU A 108 -15.26 -3.69 12.12
CA GLU A 108 -15.27 -3.63 13.57
C GLU A 108 -14.32 -2.54 14.04
N ALA A 109 -14.78 -1.68 14.91
CA ALA A 109 -13.97 -0.62 15.50
C ALA A 109 -14.39 -0.40 16.95
N THR A 110 -13.44 0.11 17.75
CA THR A 110 -13.68 0.42 19.16
C THR A 110 -13.28 1.87 19.42
N ALA A 111 -14.15 2.63 20.03
CA ALA A 111 -13.82 4.02 20.41
C ALA A 111 -12.96 4.02 21.66
N VAL A 112 -11.88 4.80 21.65
CA VAL A 112 -10.97 4.95 22.78
C VAL A 112 -10.67 6.44 22.93
N GLY A 113 -11.39 7.12 23.82
CA GLY A 113 -11.26 8.55 23.97
C GLY A 113 -11.64 9.27 22.69
N SER A 114 -10.76 10.11 22.18
CA SER A 114 -10.97 10.84 20.92
C SER A 114 -10.50 10.04 19.71
N GLN A 115 -10.03 8.80 19.90
CA GLN A 115 -9.50 7.97 18.86
C GLN A 115 -10.39 6.77 18.62
N ARG A 116 -10.15 6.09 17.49
CA ARG A 116 -10.89 4.89 17.14
C ARG A 116 -9.89 3.81 16.74
N GLU A 117 -10.04 2.64 17.34
CA GLU A 117 -9.21 1.48 16.95
C GLU A 117 -9.95 0.67 15.92
N LEU A 118 -9.32 0.47 14.79
CA LEU A 118 -9.87 -0.33 13.69
C LEU A 118 -9.38 -1.77 13.87
N VAL A 119 -10.31 -2.65 14.18
CA VAL A 119 -10.04 -4.04 14.55
C VAL A 119 -10.21 -4.99 13.38
N GLU A 120 -11.21 -4.72 12.54
CA GLU A 120 -11.42 -5.50 11.32
C GLU A 120 -11.87 -4.59 10.20
N LEU A 121 -11.20 -4.70 9.04
CA LEU A 121 -11.44 -3.88 7.87
C LEU A 121 -11.63 -4.74 6.63
N ASP A 122 -12.46 -4.27 5.70
CA ASP A 122 -12.40 -4.73 4.31
C ASP A 122 -11.44 -3.83 3.56
N LEU A 123 -10.62 -4.42 2.72
CA LEU A 123 -9.67 -3.68 1.91
C LEU A 123 -10.25 -3.46 0.52
N VAL A 124 -10.38 -2.22 0.13
CA VAL A 124 -11.00 -1.84 -1.15
C VAL A 124 -9.94 -1.58 -2.22
N GLU A 125 -8.88 -0.86 -1.86
CA GLU A 125 -7.80 -0.52 -2.81
C GLU A 125 -6.57 -0.06 -2.03
N VAL A 126 -5.44 -0.01 -2.74
CA VAL A 126 -4.22 0.64 -2.26
C VAL A 126 -3.89 1.72 -3.27
N SER A 127 -3.43 2.86 -2.80
CA SER A 127 -3.10 4.00 -3.66
C SER A 127 -1.72 4.55 -3.38
N LEU A 128 -1.10 5.01 -4.45
CA LEU A 128 0.07 5.88 -4.37
C LEU A 128 -0.45 7.31 -4.21
N VAL A 129 -0.02 8.00 -3.17
CA VAL A 129 -0.56 9.32 -2.81
C VAL A 129 0.55 10.31 -2.48
N ALA A 130 0.25 11.59 -2.67
CA ALA A 130 1.19 12.64 -2.29
C ALA A 130 1.20 12.85 -0.77
N ASN A 131 0.02 12.78 -0.13
CA ASN A 131 -0.13 13.06 1.30
C ASN A 131 -0.85 11.90 1.98
N PRO A 132 -0.12 10.91 2.51
CA PRO A 132 -0.76 9.76 3.13
C PRO A 132 -1.46 10.13 4.45
N MET A 133 -2.56 9.45 4.74
CA MET A 133 -3.26 9.59 6.01
C MET A 133 -2.38 9.19 7.19
N GLN A 134 -1.56 8.17 6.99
CA GLN A 134 -0.55 7.78 7.97
C GLN A 134 0.80 8.25 7.45
N PRO A 135 1.47 9.19 8.14
CA PRO A 135 2.74 9.74 7.62
C PRO A 135 3.82 8.70 7.37
N ARG A 136 3.76 7.56 8.07
CA ARG A 136 4.74 6.48 7.91
C ARG A 136 4.33 5.44 6.87
N ALA A 137 3.16 5.56 6.27
CA ALA A 137 2.74 4.69 5.18
C ALA A 137 3.40 5.19 3.91
N ARG A 138 4.54 4.59 3.58
CA ARG A 138 5.40 5.08 2.50
C ARG A 138 6.06 3.96 1.72
N VAL A 139 6.40 4.30 0.50
CA VAL A 139 7.32 3.51 -0.31
C VAL A 139 8.71 3.64 0.29
N HIS A 140 9.39 2.52 0.50
CA HIS A 140 10.74 2.53 1.06
C HIS A 140 11.79 1.95 0.12
N ALA A 141 11.39 1.36 -0.99
CA ALA A 141 12.31 0.84 -1.99
C ALA A 141 11.69 0.93 -3.36
N VAL A 142 12.48 1.37 -4.33
CA VAL A 142 12.07 1.45 -5.74
C VAL A 142 13.12 0.73 -6.57
N GLU A 143 12.67 -0.11 -7.49
CA GLU A 143 13.53 -0.85 -8.39
C GLU A 143 13.10 -0.55 -9.82
N VAL A 144 14.04 -0.13 -10.65
CA VAL A 144 13.78 0.18 -12.05
C VAL A 144 14.10 -1.04 -12.88
N ALA A 145 13.16 -1.42 -13.76
CA ALA A 145 13.36 -2.57 -14.61
C ALA A 145 14.56 -2.38 -15.53
N PRO A 146 15.37 -3.40 -15.75
CA PRO A 146 16.45 -3.30 -16.73
C PRO A 146 15.87 -3.07 -18.12
N SER A 147 16.54 -2.26 -18.89
CA SER A 147 16.13 -1.97 -20.26
C SER A 147 16.56 -3.09 -21.23
#